data_305c0eed8e414a0463cf0fd410a21342
#
_entry.id   305c0eed8e414a0463cf0fd410a21342
#
_cell.length_a   1.000
_cell.length_b   1.000
_cell.length_c   1.000
_cell.angle_alpha   90.00
_cell.angle_beta   90.00
_cell.angle_gamma   90.00
#
_symmetry.space_group_name_H-M   'P 1'
#
loop_
_entity.id
_entity.type
_entity.pdbx_description
1 polymer ?
#
loop_
_entity_poly.entity_id
_entity_poly.type
_entity_poly.pdbx_seq_one_letter_code
_entity_poly.pdbx_strand_id
1 'polypeptide(L)'
;SKARQLADNGAATPNRNMVINGAMNVAQRSASVTGIGAAAGYFTCDRWNIYAEATAGRLTSSQTSDGPVGFANCLKFDCTTADTSIAASEALILRQKFEGQNLQRIGKGVSGAKQVTVSFYVKANAAFTFACNLIDSDNNRQITKLFATTTGWVKHELVFAADEDDGSSPFDDDNASSLTLQFWLHAGANYTGGTLQTTWANYVANTTCGGIGSFFSSTDNNFFITGVQMEVGPAATPFEHEEISTT
;
A
#
# COMPACT_ATOMS: atom_id res chain seq x y z
N SER A 1 17.32 -7.88 -28.09
CA SER A 1 16.71 -8.81 -29.06
C SER A 1 15.45 -9.43 -28.48
N LYS A 2 14.49 -9.84 -29.33
CA LYS A 2 13.27 -10.54 -28.88
C LYS A 2 13.57 -11.77 -28.02
N ALA A 3 14.69 -12.45 -28.25
CA ALA A 3 15.13 -13.60 -27.44
C ALA A 3 15.48 -13.18 -25.99
N ARG A 4 16.06 -11.99 -25.81
CA ARG A 4 16.34 -11.45 -24.47
C ARG A 4 15.07 -11.01 -23.75
N GLN A 5 14.12 -10.40 -24.48
CA GLN A 5 12.78 -10.09 -23.94
C GLN A 5 11.98 -11.34 -23.57
N LEU A 6 12.10 -12.44 -24.35
CA LEU A 6 11.49 -13.72 -24.00
C LEU A 6 12.19 -14.38 -22.81
N ALA A 7 13.50 -14.25 -22.66
CA ALA A 7 14.22 -14.76 -21.48
C ALA A 7 13.90 -13.95 -20.21
N ASP A 8 13.76 -12.64 -20.35
CA ASP A 8 13.37 -11.74 -19.25
C ASP A 8 11.87 -11.87 -18.88
N ASN A 9 11.01 -12.27 -19.85
CA ASN A 9 9.58 -12.54 -19.64
C ASN A 9 9.24 -14.03 -19.47
N GLY A 10 10.20 -14.92 -19.66
CA GLY A 10 9.96 -16.35 -19.87
C GLY A 10 10.10 -17.25 -18.66
N ALA A 11 10.51 -16.74 -17.52
CA ALA A 11 10.42 -17.47 -16.25
C ALA A 11 9.66 -16.61 -15.25
N ALA A 12 8.34 -16.73 -15.25
CA ALA A 12 7.57 -16.31 -14.10
C ALA A 12 8.10 -17.11 -12.91
N THR A 13 9.06 -16.55 -12.17
CA THR A 13 9.48 -17.12 -10.89
C THR A 13 8.25 -17.10 -10.00
N PRO A 14 7.76 -18.26 -9.54
CA PRO A 14 6.63 -18.31 -8.63
C PRO A 14 6.99 -17.54 -7.34
N ASN A 15 5.98 -16.99 -6.68
CA ASN A 15 6.10 -16.21 -5.44
C ASN A 15 6.90 -14.91 -5.58
N ARG A 16 6.81 -14.21 -6.72
CA ARG A 16 7.42 -12.88 -6.86
C ARG A 16 6.63 -11.81 -6.12
N ASN A 17 5.29 -11.96 -6.06
CA ASN A 17 4.44 -11.05 -5.28
C ASN A 17 4.67 -11.27 -3.79
N MET A 18 5.10 -10.24 -3.08
CA MET A 18 5.29 -10.28 -1.62
C MET A 18 3.99 -9.95 -0.86
N VAL A 19 3.01 -9.32 -1.54
CA VAL A 19 1.72 -8.96 -0.93
C VAL A 19 0.82 -10.19 -0.84
N ILE A 20 0.29 -10.44 0.34
CA ILE A 20 -0.68 -11.51 0.60
C ILE A 20 -2.09 -10.96 0.41
N ASN A 21 -2.97 -11.70 -0.27
CA ASN A 21 -4.35 -11.29 -0.56
C ASN A 21 -4.42 -9.95 -1.32
N GLY A 22 -3.52 -9.73 -2.27
CA GLY A 22 -3.48 -8.50 -3.07
C GLY A 22 -4.68 -8.33 -4.01
N ALA A 23 -5.33 -9.43 -4.40
CA ALA A 23 -6.57 -9.44 -5.19
C ALA A 23 -7.84 -9.26 -4.33
N MET A 24 -7.72 -9.05 -3.03
CA MET A 24 -8.83 -8.84 -2.08
C MET A 24 -9.87 -9.98 -2.07
N ASN A 25 -9.43 -11.22 -2.35
CA ASN A 25 -10.32 -12.37 -2.50
C ASN A 25 -10.75 -12.99 -1.16
N VAL A 26 -9.96 -12.82 -0.11
CA VAL A 26 -10.20 -13.45 1.20
C VAL A 26 -10.66 -12.39 2.20
N ALA A 27 -11.85 -12.61 2.79
CA ALA A 27 -12.46 -11.75 3.80
C ALA A 27 -13.16 -12.61 4.87
N GLN A 28 -12.36 -13.35 5.66
CA GLN A 28 -12.87 -14.34 6.62
C GLN A 28 -13.55 -13.71 7.84
N ARG A 29 -13.14 -12.49 8.25
CA ARG A 29 -13.71 -11.81 9.43
C ARG A 29 -15.09 -11.25 9.16
N SER A 30 -15.23 -10.53 8.07
CA SER A 30 -16.50 -9.94 7.60
C SER A 30 -16.34 -9.43 6.18
N ALA A 31 -17.38 -9.55 5.37
CA ALA A 31 -17.42 -8.93 4.05
C ALA A 31 -17.68 -7.40 4.13
N SER A 32 -18.20 -6.89 5.25
CA SER A 32 -18.46 -5.46 5.46
C SER A 32 -18.48 -5.09 6.93
N VAL A 33 -17.83 -3.98 7.29
CA VAL A 33 -17.81 -3.41 8.64
C VAL A 33 -17.98 -1.90 8.53
N THR A 34 -18.90 -1.33 9.29
CA THR A 34 -19.19 0.11 9.36
C THR A 34 -18.67 0.75 10.63
N GLY A 35 -18.54 2.09 10.64
CA GLY A 35 -18.12 2.88 11.79
C GLY A 35 -16.62 2.83 12.09
N ILE A 36 -15.81 2.39 11.14
CA ILE A 36 -14.35 2.34 11.28
C ILE A 36 -13.80 3.78 11.27
N GLY A 37 -12.84 4.07 12.14
CA GLY A 37 -12.19 5.38 12.23
C GLY A 37 -11.75 5.75 13.66
N ALA A 38 -12.06 4.91 14.66
CA ALA A 38 -11.69 5.15 16.06
C ALA A 38 -10.46 4.36 16.51
N ALA A 39 -10.09 3.30 15.79
CA ALA A 39 -8.97 2.44 16.16
C ALA A 39 -8.44 1.69 14.93
N ALA A 40 -7.22 1.17 15.04
CA ALA A 40 -6.64 0.28 14.05
C ALA A 40 -7.20 -1.14 14.16
N GLY A 41 -7.36 -1.84 13.03
CA GLY A 41 -7.82 -3.23 13.03
C GLY A 41 -7.77 -3.89 11.67
N TYR A 42 -7.98 -5.22 11.69
CA TYR A 42 -8.23 -6.04 10.51
C TYR A 42 -9.74 -6.30 10.44
N PHE A 43 -10.44 -5.57 9.59
CA PHE A 43 -11.92 -5.53 9.62
C PHE A 43 -12.56 -6.42 8.54
N THR A 44 -12.06 -6.38 7.31
CA THR A 44 -12.64 -7.05 6.15
C THR A 44 -11.62 -7.93 5.44
N CYS A 45 -11.02 -7.48 4.33
CA CYS A 45 -10.04 -8.27 3.59
C CYS A 45 -8.86 -8.68 4.47
N ASP A 46 -8.57 -9.98 4.49
CA ASP A 46 -7.53 -10.54 5.36
C ASP A 46 -6.16 -10.00 4.98
N ARG A 47 -5.28 -9.88 5.98
CA ARG A 47 -3.92 -9.30 5.90
C ARG A 47 -3.89 -7.78 5.72
N TRP A 48 -5.00 -7.11 5.41
CA TRP A 48 -5.08 -5.66 5.27
C TRP A 48 -5.55 -5.01 6.56
N ASN A 49 -4.66 -4.24 7.18
CA ASN A 49 -4.94 -3.47 8.39
C ASN A 49 -5.38 -2.05 8.00
N ILE A 50 -6.49 -1.60 8.55
CA ILE A 50 -6.91 -0.20 8.47
C ILE A 50 -6.44 0.47 9.75
N TYR A 51 -5.57 1.47 9.64
CA TYR A 51 -5.11 2.28 10.75
C TYR A 51 -5.78 3.64 10.67
N ALA A 52 -6.56 3.97 11.69
CA ALA A 52 -7.17 5.27 11.86
C ALA A 52 -6.75 5.83 13.21
N GLU A 53 -6.36 7.09 13.23
CA GLU A 53 -5.88 7.79 14.42
C GLU A 53 -6.50 9.18 14.52
N ALA A 54 -6.99 9.51 15.72
CA ALA A 54 -7.46 10.83 16.13
C ALA A 54 -8.54 11.50 15.27
N THR A 55 -9.01 10.88 14.18
CA THR A 55 -10.00 11.47 13.26
C THR A 55 -11.44 11.33 13.76
N ALA A 56 -12.26 12.36 13.53
CA ALA A 56 -13.71 12.30 13.67
C ALA A 56 -14.39 11.58 12.48
N GLY A 57 -13.69 11.42 11.37
CA GLY A 57 -14.17 10.72 10.18
C GLY A 57 -14.50 9.24 10.43
N ARG A 58 -15.52 8.73 9.75
CA ARG A 58 -15.91 7.31 9.82
C ARG A 58 -16.13 6.76 8.42
N LEU A 59 -15.82 5.48 8.26
CA LEU A 59 -16.02 4.78 7.00
C LEU A 59 -16.68 3.41 7.20
N THR A 60 -17.27 2.91 6.12
CA THR A 60 -17.56 1.50 5.93
C THR A 60 -16.47 0.90 5.06
N SER A 61 -15.87 -0.21 5.52
CA SER A 61 -14.98 -1.05 4.70
C SER A 61 -15.75 -2.26 4.24
N SER A 62 -15.67 -2.59 2.95
CA SER A 62 -16.33 -3.77 2.38
C SER A 62 -15.49 -4.43 1.29
N GLN A 63 -15.58 -5.76 1.18
CA GLN A 63 -15.19 -6.50 -0.01
C GLN A 63 -16.36 -6.43 -1.00
N THR A 64 -16.09 -6.04 -2.24
CA THR A 64 -17.11 -5.96 -3.28
C THR A 64 -16.64 -6.62 -4.58
N SER A 65 -17.62 -7.04 -5.43
CA SER A 65 -17.33 -7.64 -6.73
C SER A 65 -17.12 -6.62 -7.86
N ASP A 66 -16.85 -5.37 -7.54
CA ASP A 66 -16.63 -4.27 -8.49
C ASP A 66 -15.14 -4.10 -8.83
N GLY A 67 -14.47 -5.21 -9.17
CA GLY A 67 -13.06 -5.20 -9.60
C GLY A 67 -12.89 -4.84 -11.09
N PRO A 68 -11.69 -4.39 -11.52
CA PRO A 68 -11.38 -4.25 -12.94
C PRO A 68 -11.27 -5.62 -13.58
N VAL A 69 -11.23 -5.65 -14.93
CA VAL A 69 -11.05 -6.90 -15.69
C VAL A 69 -9.86 -7.70 -15.15
N GLY A 70 -10.09 -8.97 -14.84
CA GLY A 70 -9.10 -9.87 -14.24
C GLY A 70 -9.17 -9.98 -12.71
N PHE A 71 -10.02 -9.19 -12.02
CA PHE A 71 -10.19 -9.25 -10.57
C PHE A 71 -11.65 -9.42 -10.18
N ALA A 72 -11.95 -10.50 -9.46
CA ALA A 72 -13.30 -10.79 -9.00
C ALA A 72 -13.74 -9.84 -7.87
N ASN A 73 -12.79 -9.40 -7.04
CA ASN A 73 -13.07 -8.60 -5.84
C ASN A 73 -12.17 -7.37 -5.73
N CYS A 74 -12.63 -6.39 -4.97
CA CYS A 74 -11.85 -5.26 -4.50
C CYS A 74 -12.24 -4.90 -3.07
N LEU A 75 -11.34 -4.22 -2.37
CA LEU A 75 -11.63 -3.55 -1.11
C LEU A 75 -12.21 -2.18 -1.41
N LYS A 76 -13.36 -1.85 -0.81
CA LYS A 76 -14.04 -0.57 -0.91
C LYS A 76 -14.09 0.12 0.44
N PHE A 77 -13.81 1.41 0.46
CA PHE A 77 -14.14 2.32 1.55
C PHE A 77 -15.22 3.30 1.11
N ASP A 78 -16.26 3.47 1.93
CA ASP A 78 -17.27 4.52 1.81
C ASP A 78 -17.16 5.44 3.03
N CYS A 79 -17.01 6.73 2.81
CA CYS A 79 -17.02 7.71 3.89
C CYS A 79 -18.46 7.86 4.42
N THR A 80 -18.65 7.58 5.72
CA THR A 80 -19.98 7.66 6.36
C THR A 80 -20.09 8.85 7.31
N THR A 81 -18.96 9.39 7.75
CA THR A 81 -18.89 10.66 8.51
C THR A 81 -17.70 11.44 7.98
N ALA A 82 -17.96 12.65 7.50
CA ALA A 82 -16.89 13.54 7.04
C ALA A 82 -16.13 14.15 8.22
N ASP A 83 -14.85 14.45 7.99
CA ASP A 83 -14.00 15.21 8.90
C ASP A 83 -13.31 16.32 8.10
N THR A 84 -13.85 17.53 8.26
CA THR A 84 -13.36 18.72 7.55
C THR A 84 -12.51 19.62 8.45
N SER A 85 -12.35 19.28 9.72
CA SER A 85 -11.53 20.01 10.69
C SER A 85 -10.34 19.17 11.12
N ILE A 86 -9.43 18.96 10.17
CA ILE A 86 -8.32 18.01 10.29
C ILE A 86 -7.34 18.45 11.37
N ALA A 87 -7.25 17.71 12.47
CA ALA A 87 -6.24 17.93 13.50
C ALA A 87 -4.86 17.39 13.03
N ALA A 88 -3.79 17.95 13.59
CA ALA A 88 -2.44 17.67 13.13
C ALA A 88 -2.03 16.17 13.20
N SER A 89 -2.57 15.42 14.16
CA SER A 89 -2.23 14.01 14.38
C SER A 89 -3.15 13.00 13.67
N GLU A 90 -4.12 13.46 12.90
CA GLU A 90 -5.06 12.57 12.23
C GLU A 90 -4.41 11.76 11.12
N ALA A 91 -4.85 10.51 10.98
CA ALA A 91 -4.42 9.62 9.91
C ALA A 91 -5.50 8.59 9.54
N LEU A 92 -5.57 8.25 8.25
CA LEU A 92 -6.22 7.05 7.73
C LEU A 92 -5.28 6.36 6.76
N ILE A 93 -4.91 5.12 7.09
CA ILE A 93 -3.93 4.33 6.34
C ILE A 93 -4.49 2.92 6.12
N LEU A 94 -4.46 2.45 4.88
CA LEU A 94 -4.56 1.03 4.57
C LEU A 94 -3.15 0.46 4.47
N ARG A 95 -2.85 -0.63 5.20
CA ARG A 95 -1.48 -1.14 5.27
C ARG A 95 -1.38 -2.65 5.37
N GLN A 96 -0.23 -3.16 4.91
CA GLN A 96 0.19 -4.54 5.13
C GLN A 96 1.63 -4.56 5.65
N LYS A 97 1.90 -5.42 6.64
CA LYS A 97 3.22 -5.62 7.24
C LYS A 97 3.86 -6.88 6.71
N PHE A 98 5.18 -6.82 6.49
CA PHE A 98 5.99 -7.92 5.98
C PHE A 98 7.07 -8.29 6.98
N GLU A 99 7.22 -9.59 7.21
CA GLU A 99 8.28 -10.16 8.06
C GLU A 99 9.63 -10.07 7.34
N GLY A 100 10.70 -9.81 8.08
CA GLY A 100 12.02 -9.61 7.52
C GLY A 100 12.55 -10.79 6.73
N GLN A 101 12.31 -12.01 7.21
CA GLN A 101 12.68 -13.26 6.51
C GLN A 101 12.11 -13.38 5.08
N ASN A 102 10.98 -12.73 4.79
CA ASN A 102 10.35 -12.73 3.47
C ASN A 102 10.90 -11.64 2.52
N LEU A 103 11.74 -10.73 3.03
CA LEU A 103 12.23 -9.54 2.32
C LEU A 103 13.69 -9.67 1.89
N GLN A 104 14.41 -10.72 2.29
CA GLN A 104 15.85 -10.89 2.06
C GLN A 104 16.26 -10.78 0.59
N ARG A 105 15.36 -11.14 -0.34
CA ARG A 105 15.59 -11.02 -1.80
C ARG A 105 15.73 -9.57 -2.30
N ILE A 106 15.32 -8.58 -1.51
CA ILE A 106 15.49 -7.15 -1.85
C ILE A 106 16.94 -6.75 -1.69
N GLY A 107 17.65 -7.34 -0.72
CA GLY A 107 19.03 -7.01 -0.40
C GLY A 107 19.20 -5.57 0.05
N LYS A 108 18.20 -5.02 0.78
CA LYS A 108 18.24 -3.66 1.29
C LYS A 108 19.42 -3.44 2.22
N GLY A 109 20.00 -2.23 2.18
CA GLY A 109 21.11 -1.83 3.05
C GLY A 109 22.48 -2.36 2.64
N VAL A 110 22.60 -3.05 1.52
CA VAL A 110 23.90 -3.54 1.02
C VAL A 110 24.12 -3.13 -0.43
N SER A 111 25.38 -3.12 -0.87
CA SER A 111 25.71 -2.89 -2.28
C SER A 111 25.01 -3.90 -3.16
N GLY A 112 24.35 -3.41 -4.22
CA GLY A 112 23.54 -4.23 -5.11
C GLY A 112 22.11 -4.47 -4.62
N ALA A 113 21.63 -3.72 -3.61
CA ALA A 113 20.23 -3.66 -3.24
C ALA A 113 19.35 -3.43 -4.48
N LYS A 114 18.15 -3.99 -4.48
CA LYS A 114 17.27 -3.98 -5.63
C LYS A 114 16.14 -2.99 -5.46
N GLN A 115 15.70 -2.42 -6.57
CA GLN A 115 14.46 -1.65 -6.63
C GLN A 115 13.26 -2.56 -6.33
N VAL A 116 12.22 -1.97 -5.76
CA VAL A 116 10.93 -2.62 -5.52
C VAL A 116 9.87 -1.90 -6.31
N THR A 117 9.08 -2.63 -7.06
CA THR A 117 7.91 -2.09 -7.76
C THR A 117 6.64 -2.49 -7.02
N VAL A 118 5.82 -1.49 -6.71
CA VAL A 118 4.46 -1.69 -6.19
C VAL A 118 3.47 -1.34 -7.28
N SER A 119 2.65 -2.30 -7.70
CA SER A 119 1.59 -2.08 -8.67
C SER A 119 0.22 -2.39 -8.05
N PHE A 120 -0.80 -1.64 -8.46
CA PHE A 120 -2.16 -1.80 -7.95
C PHE A 120 -3.17 -1.08 -8.84
N TYR A 121 -4.45 -1.46 -8.71
CA TYR A 121 -5.57 -0.78 -9.34
C TYR A 121 -6.37 -0.01 -8.29
N VAL A 122 -6.73 1.24 -8.62
CA VAL A 122 -7.57 2.10 -7.77
C VAL A 122 -8.63 2.82 -8.59
N LYS A 123 -9.73 3.16 -7.95
CA LYS A 123 -10.71 4.17 -8.41
C LYS A 123 -11.34 4.86 -7.20
N ALA A 124 -12.00 5.99 -7.44
CA ALA A 124 -12.76 6.73 -6.45
C ALA A 124 -13.91 7.49 -7.13
N ASN A 125 -14.82 8.11 -6.35
CA ASN A 125 -15.86 8.98 -6.92
C ASN A 125 -15.32 10.27 -7.55
N ALA A 126 -14.08 10.65 -7.24
CA ALA A 126 -13.42 11.85 -7.75
C ALA A 126 -11.91 11.65 -7.92
N ALA A 127 -11.25 12.63 -8.50
CA ALA A 127 -9.79 12.67 -8.56
C ALA A 127 -9.25 13.11 -7.19
N PHE A 128 -8.52 12.20 -6.53
CA PHE A 128 -7.73 12.47 -5.33
C PHE A 128 -6.27 12.21 -5.62
N THR A 129 -5.41 12.91 -4.89
CA THR A 129 -3.99 12.52 -4.76
C THR A 129 -3.82 11.86 -3.39
N PHE A 130 -3.26 10.66 -3.37
CA PHE A 130 -2.93 9.89 -2.16
C PHE A 130 -1.47 9.46 -2.20
N ALA A 131 -0.96 8.88 -1.12
CA ALA A 131 0.42 8.46 -1.05
C ALA A 131 0.54 6.95 -0.82
N CYS A 132 1.50 6.34 -1.53
CA CYS A 132 2.00 5.00 -1.28
C CYS A 132 3.39 5.13 -0.64
N ASN A 133 3.52 4.62 0.59
CA ASN A 133 4.72 4.76 1.39
C ASN A 133 5.24 3.36 1.79
N LEU A 134 6.54 3.20 1.78
CA LEU A 134 7.24 2.07 2.36
C LEU A 134 7.99 2.55 3.62
N ILE A 135 7.69 1.92 4.76
CA ILE A 135 8.38 2.17 6.03
C ILE A 135 9.18 0.92 6.40
N ASP A 136 10.48 1.10 6.56
CA ASP A 136 11.39 0.15 7.18
C ASP A 136 11.37 0.39 8.69
N SER A 137 10.85 -0.58 9.43
CA SER A 137 10.71 -0.50 10.89
C SER A 137 12.01 -0.86 11.62
N ASP A 138 12.88 -1.68 11.02
CA ASP A 138 14.13 -2.12 11.63
C ASP A 138 15.13 -0.97 11.72
N ASN A 139 15.17 -0.12 10.69
CA ASN A 139 16.15 0.94 10.56
C ASN A 139 15.53 2.35 10.60
N ASN A 140 14.22 2.44 10.89
CA ASN A 140 13.50 3.71 10.97
C ASN A 140 13.67 4.57 9.71
N ARG A 141 13.47 3.98 8.52
CA ARG A 141 13.62 4.66 7.21
C ARG A 141 12.32 4.62 6.42
N GLN A 142 12.19 5.55 5.47
CA GLN A 142 10.99 5.63 4.62
C GLN A 142 11.30 6.11 3.22
N ILE A 143 10.38 5.78 2.30
CA ILE A 143 10.30 6.33 0.95
C ILE A 143 8.82 6.41 0.53
N THR A 144 8.43 7.48 -0.16
CA THR A 144 7.03 7.72 -0.54
C THR A 144 6.90 8.11 -2.01
N LYS A 145 5.80 7.71 -2.63
CA LYS A 145 5.35 8.18 -3.94
C LYS A 145 3.88 8.53 -3.91
N LEU A 146 3.49 9.57 -4.65
CA LEU A 146 2.09 9.94 -4.82
C LEU A 146 1.45 9.13 -5.95
N PHE A 147 0.14 8.91 -5.84
CA PHE A 147 -0.70 8.37 -6.91
C PHE A 147 -2.04 9.11 -6.95
N ALA A 148 -2.69 9.09 -8.12
CA ALA A 148 -3.97 9.75 -8.32
C ALA A 148 -5.09 8.73 -8.55
N THR A 149 -6.30 9.04 -8.07
CA THR A 149 -7.51 8.29 -8.41
C THR A 149 -8.28 8.98 -9.53
N THR A 150 -9.12 8.23 -10.21
CA THR A 150 -10.11 8.70 -11.16
C THR A 150 -11.45 7.99 -10.90
N THR A 151 -12.52 8.39 -11.59
CA THR A 151 -13.83 7.72 -11.49
C THR A 151 -13.86 6.34 -12.14
N GLY A 152 -12.90 6.03 -13.01
CA GLY A 152 -12.66 4.69 -13.55
C GLY A 152 -11.44 4.02 -12.90
N TRP A 153 -11.33 2.71 -13.09
CA TRP A 153 -10.14 1.97 -12.64
C TRP A 153 -8.89 2.46 -13.36
N VAL A 154 -7.85 2.78 -12.60
CA VAL A 154 -6.51 3.11 -13.09
C VAL A 154 -5.48 2.21 -12.44
N LYS A 155 -4.56 1.66 -13.23
CA LYS A 155 -3.40 0.92 -12.76
C LYS A 155 -2.26 1.89 -12.46
N HIS A 156 -1.65 1.75 -11.30
CA HIS A 156 -0.39 2.41 -10.96
C HIS A 156 0.76 1.41 -10.89
N GLU A 157 1.93 1.87 -11.27
CA GLU A 157 3.20 1.16 -11.16
C GLU A 157 4.22 2.12 -10.54
N LEU A 158 4.51 1.95 -9.27
CA LEU A 158 5.39 2.82 -8.50
C LEU A 158 6.71 2.10 -8.24
N VAL A 159 7.77 2.56 -8.89
CA VAL A 159 9.12 1.99 -8.71
C VAL A 159 9.81 2.74 -7.57
N PHE A 160 10.08 2.07 -6.48
CA PHE A 160 10.85 2.58 -5.36
C PHE A 160 12.34 2.28 -5.57
N ALA A 161 13.16 3.31 -5.36
CA ALA A 161 14.61 3.18 -5.53
C ALA A 161 15.19 2.11 -4.59
N ALA A 162 16.29 1.50 -4.99
CA ALA A 162 17.08 0.68 -4.09
C ALA A 162 17.62 1.51 -2.91
N ASP A 163 17.76 0.88 -1.75
CA ASP A 163 18.42 1.47 -0.59
C ASP A 163 19.75 0.75 -0.36
N GLU A 164 20.82 1.36 -0.86
CA GLU A 164 22.20 0.85 -0.78
C GLU A 164 22.98 1.48 0.38
N ASP A 165 22.32 1.83 1.47
CA ASP A 165 22.86 2.60 2.58
C ASP A 165 24.04 1.89 3.31
N ASP A 166 25.13 1.72 2.59
CA ASP A 166 26.49 1.31 3.02
C ASP A 166 26.56 0.15 4.05
N GLY A 167 25.60 -0.80 4.00
CA GLY A 167 25.55 -1.96 4.89
C GLY A 167 25.03 -1.65 6.29
N SER A 168 24.46 -0.46 6.51
CA SER A 168 24.02 -0.02 7.83
C SER A 168 22.53 -0.24 8.11
N SER A 169 21.74 -0.64 7.09
CA SER A 169 20.29 -0.76 7.23
C SER A 169 19.67 -1.96 6.50
N PRO A 170 20.20 -3.19 6.66
CA PRO A 170 19.54 -4.39 6.15
C PRO A 170 18.23 -4.64 6.89
N PHE A 171 17.31 -5.39 6.27
CA PHE A 171 16.20 -6.00 6.99
C PHE A 171 16.70 -7.15 7.86
N ASP A 172 16.18 -7.27 9.07
CA ASP A 172 16.42 -8.40 9.94
C ASP A 172 15.87 -9.70 9.29
N ASP A 173 16.55 -10.83 9.47
CA ASP A 173 16.11 -12.13 8.97
C ASP A 173 15.32 -12.87 10.06
N ASP A 174 14.19 -12.30 10.45
CA ASP A 174 13.32 -12.83 11.49
C ASP A 174 11.82 -12.76 11.10
N ASN A 175 10.95 -13.15 12.03
CA ASN A 175 9.50 -13.11 11.86
C ASN A 175 8.84 -11.83 12.40
N ALA A 176 9.62 -10.82 12.79
CA ALA A 176 9.09 -9.52 13.14
C ALA A 176 8.73 -8.70 11.87
N SER A 177 8.01 -7.62 12.06
CA SER A 177 7.63 -6.72 10.96
C SER A 177 8.78 -5.79 10.62
N SER A 178 9.45 -6.01 9.49
CA SER A 178 10.55 -5.18 9.01
C SER A 178 10.12 -4.12 8.00
N LEU A 179 9.16 -4.42 7.13
CA LEU A 179 8.64 -3.46 6.13
C LEU A 179 7.12 -3.32 6.26
N THR A 180 6.63 -2.10 6.10
CA THR A 180 5.19 -1.83 6.00
C THR A 180 4.90 -1.09 4.70
N LEU A 181 4.04 -1.66 3.85
CA LEU A 181 3.41 -0.99 2.72
C LEU A 181 2.19 -0.23 3.22
N GLN A 182 2.09 1.06 2.94
CA GLN A 182 1.05 1.96 3.41
C GLN A 182 0.44 2.75 2.27
N PHE A 183 -0.89 2.82 2.23
CA PHE A 183 -1.66 3.75 1.41
C PHE A 183 -2.29 4.80 2.33
N TRP A 184 -1.79 6.02 2.26
CA TRP A 184 -2.25 7.16 3.05
C TRP A 184 -3.40 7.85 2.34
N LEU A 185 -4.59 7.81 2.94
CA LEU A 185 -5.83 8.32 2.37
C LEU A 185 -6.34 9.60 3.07
N HIS A 186 -5.82 9.88 4.26
CA HIS A 186 -6.10 11.08 5.03
C HIS A 186 -5.00 11.30 6.06
N ALA A 187 -4.57 12.54 6.25
CA ALA A 187 -3.56 12.88 7.25
C ALA A 187 -3.57 14.36 7.62
N GLY A 188 -3.23 14.64 8.88
CA GLY A 188 -3.01 15.97 9.40
C GLY A 188 -1.57 16.47 9.20
N ALA A 189 -1.30 17.68 9.67
CA ALA A 189 -0.05 18.42 9.42
C ALA A 189 1.20 17.72 9.98
N ASN A 190 1.07 16.87 10.99
CA ASN A 190 2.21 16.08 11.50
C ASN A 190 2.81 15.14 10.44
N TYR A 191 2.05 14.81 9.39
CA TYR A 191 2.48 13.88 8.33
C TYR A 191 2.59 14.55 6.95
N THR A 192 1.97 15.74 6.78
CA THR A 192 1.89 16.44 5.49
C THR A 192 2.64 17.77 5.45
N GLY A 193 3.17 18.26 6.59
CA GLY A 193 3.71 19.61 6.74
C GLY A 193 5.09 19.84 6.12
N GLY A 194 5.81 18.77 5.74
CA GLY A 194 7.15 18.83 5.18
C GLY A 194 7.21 18.51 3.69
N THR A 195 8.41 18.50 3.13
CA THR A 195 8.66 18.06 1.76
C THR A 195 8.54 16.53 1.69
N LEU A 196 7.78 16.02 0.71
CA LEU A 196 7.59 14.58 0.51
C LEU A 196 8.93 13.84 0.35
N GLN A 197 9.11 12.77 1.11
CA GLN A 197 10.32 11.96 1.08
C GLN A 197 10.28 10.97 -0.08
N THR A 198 10.88 11.31 -1.20
CA THR A 198 10.84 10.54 -2.46
C THR A 198 12.02 9.60 -2.69
N THR A 199 13.00 9.62 -1.81
CA THR A 199 14.17 8.71 -1.75
C THR A 199 14.25 8.10 -0.36
N TRP A 200 14.93 6.97 -0.19
CA TRP A 200 15.15 6.41 1.14
C TRP A 200 15.91 7.37 2.05
N ALA A 201 15.33 7.65 3.21
CA ALA A 201 15.94 8.45 4.26
C ALA A 201 15.37 8.07 5.63
N ASN A 202 15.99 8.56 6.69
CA ASN A 202 15.46 8.41 8.03
C ASN A 202 14.01 8.91 8.11
N TYR A 203 13.19 8.19 8.84
CA TYR A 203 11.79 8.54 9.02
C TYR A 203 11.66 9.90 9.73
N VAL A 204 10.97 10.80 9.07
CA VAL A 204 10.54 12.08 9.64
C VAL A 204 9.05 12.21 9.33
N ALA A 205 8.21 12.19 10.36
CA ALA A 205 6.75 12.08 10.20
C ALA A 205 6.17 13.11 9.22
N ASN A 206 6.55 14.38 9.31
CA ASN A 206 5.97 15.44 8.48
C ASN A 206 6.35 15.37 6.99
N THR A 207 7.28 14.50 6.60
CA THR A 207 7.67 14.29 5.19
C THR A 207 7.02 13.04 4.57
N THR A 208 6.10 12.39 5.30
CA THR A 208 5.57 11.08 4.89
C THR A 208 4.58 11.17 3.74
N CYS A 209 3.65 12.12 3.76
CA CYS A 209 2.56 12.17 2.78
C CYS A 209 2.15 13.60 2.39
N GLY A 210 3.13 14.51 2.28
CA GLY A 210 2.89 15.87 1.78
C GLY A 210 2.21 15.87 0.42
N GLY A 211 1.16 16.69 0.26
CA GLY A 211 0.43 16.85 -1.00
C GLY A 211 -0.77 15.90 -1.20
N ILE A 212 -1.14 15.08 -0.21
CA ILE A 212 -2.35 14.25 -0.32
C ILE A 212 -3.64 15.05 -0.05
N GLY A 213 -4.72 14.59 -0.66
CA GLY A 213 -6.08 14.99 -0.29
C GLY A 213 -6.61 14.21 0.92
N SER A 214 -7.83 14.55 1.34
CA SER A 214 -8.52 13.86 2.44
C SER A 214 -9.67 13.03 1.91
N PHE A 215 -9.64 11.73 2.21
CA PHE A 215 -10.76 10.82 1.99
C PHE A 215 -11.99 11.25 2.80
N PHE A 216 -11.81 11.82 3.98
CA PHE A 216 -12.90 12.26 4.84
C PHE A 216 -13.46 13.65 4.52
N SER A 217 -13.08 14.28 3.41
CA SER A 217 -13.56 15.63 3.04
C SER A 217 -15.06 15.69 2.70
N SER A 218 -15.71 14.57 2.35
CA SER A 218 -17.15 14.47 2.09
C SER A 218 -17.65 13.06 2.36
N THR A 219 -18.92 12.93 2.76
CA THR A 219 -19.61 11.63 2.86
C THR A 219 -19.90 11.00 1.49
N ASP A 220 -19.77 11.72 0.39
CA ASP A 220 -19.87 11.17 -0.96
C ASP A 220 -18.61 10.38 -1.36
N ASN A 221 -17.51 10.53 -0.62
CA ASN A 221 -16.23 9.97 -1.00
C ASN A 221 -16.22 8.45 -0.82
N ASN A 222 -15.70 7.80 -1.86
CA ASN A 222 -15.36 6.39 -1.83
C ASN A 222 -13.95 6.17 -2.38
N PHE A 223 -13.38 5.02 -2.06
CA PHE A 223 -12.08 4.58 -2.54
C PHE A 223 -12.10 3.07 -2.74
N PHE A 224 -11.57 2.60 -3.85
CA PHE A 224 -11.49 1.19 -4.19
C PHE A 224 -10.06 0.82 -4.53
N ILE A 225 -9.61 -0.37 -4.10
CA ILE A 225 -8.28 -0.90 -4.41
C ILE A 225 -8.32 -2.42 -4.58
N THR A 226 -7.56 -2.92 -5.55
CA THR A 226 -7.31 -4.35 -5.77
C THR A 226 -6.04 -4.56 -6.61
N GLY A 227 -5.65 -5.82 -6.80
CA GLY A 227 -4.50 -6.18 -7.62
C GLY A 227 -3.19 -5.60 -7.08
N VAL A 228 -3.06 -5.52 -5.75
CA VAL A 228 -1.84 -5.01 -5.13
C VAL A 228 -0.74 -6.05 -5.20
N GLN A 229 0.34 -5.70 -5.86
CA GLN A 229 1.54 -6.54 -6.01
C GLN A 229 2.77 -5.73 -5.66
N MET A 230 3.65 -6.30 -4.86
CA MET A 230 4.97 -5.76 -4.54
C MET A 230 6.01 -6.80 -4.94
N GLU A 231 6.93 -6.42 -5.82
CA GLU A 231 7.92 -7.33 -6.38
C GLU A 231 9.28 -6.66 -6.53
N VAL A 232 10.33 -7.47 -6.55
CA VAL A 232 11.70 -7.00 -6.82
C VAL A 232 11.84 -6.74 -8.29
N GLY A 233 12.31 -5.55 -8.65
CA GLY A 233 12.60 -5.16 -10.03
C GLY A 233 12.16 -3.75 -10.37
N PRO A 234 12.57 -3.25 -11.55
CA PRO A 234 12.33 -1.88 -12.00
C PRO A 234 10.99 -1.70 -12.75
N ALA A 235 10.17 -2.73 -12.88
CA ALA A 235 8.91 -2.70 -13.61
C ALA A 235 7.93 -3.73 -13.03
N ALA A 236 6.64 -3.42 -13.12
CA ALA A 236 5.60 -4.37 -12.74
C ALA A 236 5.44 -5.48 -13.81
N THR A 237 5.34 -6.71 -13.32
CA THR A 237 4.95 -7.85 -14.16
C THR A 237 3.41 -8.03 -14.12
N PRO A 238 2.81 -8.89 -14.95
CA PRO A 238 1.41 -9.25 -14.82
C PRO A 238 1.11 -9.73 -13.40
N PHE A 239 -0.06 -9.36 -12.87
CA PHE A 239 -0.45 -9.72 -11.52
C PHE A 239 -0.39 -11.24 -11.31
N GLU A 240 0.27 -11.66 -10.23
CA GLU A 240 0.37 -13.06 -9.82
C GLU A 240 -0.85 -13.40 -8.96
N HIS A 241 -1.82 -14.10 -9.56
CA HIS A 241 -2.95 -14.63 -8.82
C HIS A 241 -2.50 -15.83 -7.98
N GLU A 242 -2.70 -15.73 -6.67
CA GLU A 242 -2.50 -16.88 -5.78
C GLU A 242 -3.60 -17.92 -6.04
N GLU A 243 -3.19 -19.16 -6.33
CA GLU A 243 -4.14 -20.27 -6.34
C GLU A 243 -4.55 -20.56 -4.89
N ILE A 244 -5.84 -20.47 -4.61
CA ILE A 244 -6.39 -20.97 -3.33
C ILE A 244 -6.33 -22.49 -3.45
N SER A 245 -5.22 -23.10 -3.00
CA SER A 245 -5.16 -24.55 -2.90
C SER A 245 -6.16 -24.97 -1.83
N THR A 246 -7.19 -25.69 -2.24
CA THR A 246 -8.07 -26.43 -1.33
C THR A 246 -7.24 -27.58 -0.74
N THR A 247 -6.64 -27.38 0.43
CA THR A 247 -6.14 -28.44 1.30
C THR A 247 -7.25 -28.92 2.21
#